data_c7a76adb8f6949b0513842d340d5f7b0
#
_entry.id   c7a76adb8f6949b0513842d340d5f7b0
#
_cell.length_a   1.000
_cell.length_b   1.000
_cell.length_c   1.000
_cell.angle_alpha   90.00
_cell.angle_beta   90.00
_cell.angle_gamma   90.00
#
_symmetry.space_group_name_H-M   'P 1'
#
loop_
_entity.id
_entity.type
_entity.pdbx_description
1 polymer ?
#
loop_
_entity_poly.entity_id
_entity_poly.type
_entity_poly.pdbx_seq_one_letter_code
_entity_poly.pdbx_strand_id
1 'polypeptide(L)'
;DRYVNLVIPYGRPSLVQQVVRCATTPVLKSAMGNCYLYWSPSGSLELARWMILDSHQSQPDPVNAIEKVLIHRNQKPSSLAMLWNNLKEKGFKLRGDADLVAEFPELTLCDDKEWSEPYLTKTVAFKRIESLEAAIAWIN
;
A
#
# COMPACT_ATOMS: atom_id res chain seq x y z
N ASP A 1 1.43 33.49 13.79
CA ASP A 1 2.87 33.73 14.01
C ASP A 1 3.35 34.94 13.24
N ARG A 2 4.28 35.71 13.80
CA ARG A 2 4.78 36.94 13.16
C ARG A 2 5.67 36.66 11.94
N TYR A 3 6.30 35.48 11.88
CA TYR A 3 7.35 35.19 10.89
C TYR A 3 7.03 33.99 9.99
N VAL A 4 5.96 33.23 10.28
CA VAL A 4 5.60 32.03 9.55
C VAL A 4 4.19 32.16 9.01
N ASN A 5 4.04 32.11 7.69
CA ASN A 5 2.76 32.24 7.00
C ASN A 5 2.12 30.91 6.62
N LEU A 6 2.90 29.83 6.58
CA LEU A 6 2.44 28.49 6.24
C LEU A 6 3.28 27.45 6.97
N VAL A 7 2.66 26.41 7.48
CA VAL A 7 3.31 25.23 8.08
C VAL A 7 3.05 24.02 7.22
N ILE A 8 4.10 23.28 6.88
CA ILE A 8 4.02 21.99 6.17
C ILE A 8 4.58 20.92 7.10
N PRO A 9 3.74 20.26 7.92
CA PRO A 9 4.21 19.24 8.84
C PRO A 9 4.55 17.97 8.06
N TYR A 10 5.69 17.37 8.38
CA TYR A 10 6.11 16.08 7.88
C TYR A 10 6.34 15.13 9.04
N GLY A 11 5.78 13.92 8.98
CA GLY A 11 5.91 12.91 10.01
C GLY A 11 4.71 11.99 10.11
N ARG A 12 4.65 11.20 11.18
CA ARG A 12 3.53 10.26 11.40
C ARG A 12 2.19 10.99 11.47
N PRO A 13 1.09 10.34 11.07
CA PRO A 13 -0.25 10.95 11.04
C PRO A 13 -0.66 11.64 12.36
N SER A 14 -0.30 11.06 13.51
CA SER A 14 -0.57 11.62 14.82
C SER A 14 0.10 12.99 15.03
N LEU A 15 1.35 13.14 14.60
CA LEU A 15 2.07 14.42 14.66
C LEU A 15 1.40 15.46 13.75
N VAL A 16 1.11 15.08 12.51
CA VAL A 16 0.46 15.99 11.54
C VAL A 16 -0.89 16.46 12.08
N GLN A 17 -1.70 15.55 12.64
CA GLN A 17 -2.98 15.90 13.25
C GLN A 17 -2.81 16.84 14.44
N GLN A 18 -1.82 16.61 15.29
CA GLN A 18 -1.54 17.47 16.43
C GLN A 18 -1.15 18.89 15.98
N VAL A 19 -0.26 19.01 14.98
CA VAL A 19 0.11 20.31 14.41
C VAL A 19 -1.12 21.03 13.85
N VAL A 20 -1.97 20.34 13.10
CA VAL A 20 -3.20 20.93 12.53
C VAL A 20 -4.14 21.45 13.63
N ARG A 21 -4.24 20.75 14.76
CA ARG A 21 -5.12 21.16 15.89
C ARG A 21 -4.56 22.36 16.66
N CYS A 22 -3.24 22.48 16.75
CA CYS A 22 -2.58 23.50 17.59
C CYS A 22 -2.12 24.74 16.81
N ALA A 23 -1.96 24.64 15.49
CA ALA A 23 -1.45 25.75 14.69
C ALA A 23 -2.50 26.84 14.51
N THR A 24 -2.06 28.09 14.70
CA THR A 24 -2.85 29.29 14.39
C THR A 24 -2.54 29.83 12.98
N THR A 25 -1.52 29.29 12.34
CA THR A 25 -1.08 29.59 10.98
C THR A 25 -1.67 28.53 10.03
N PRO A 26 -1.99 28.85 8.77
CA PRO A 26 -2.43 27.87 7.79
C PRO A 26 -1.50 26.65 7.72
N VAL A 27 -2.08 25.46 7.68
CA VAL A 27 -1.34 24.19 7.63
C VAL A 27 -1.65 23.47 6.32
N LEU A 28 -0.62 23.23 5.51
CA LEU A 28 -0.71 22.34 4.36
C LEU A 28 -0.35 20.93 4.82
N LYS A 29 -1.35 20.06 4.91
CA LYS A 29 -1.14 18.66 5.31
C LYS A 29 -0.35 17.94 4.22
N SER A 30 0.80 17.38 4.58
CA SER A 30 1.45 16.37 3.77
C SER A 30 0.71 15.06 3.94
N ALA A 31 0.20 14.50 2.86
CA ALA A 31 -0.35 13.14 2.88
C ALA A 31 0.80 12.13 2.94
N MET A 32 0.62 11.07 3.71
CA MET A 32 1.48 9.89 3.62
C MET A 32 1.18 9.16 2.31
N GLY A 33 2.19 8.60 1.66
CA GLY A 33 2.01 7.84 0.44
C GLY A 33 1.10 6.62 0.68
N ASN A 34 0.21 6.34 -0.27
CA ASN A 34 -0.56 5.09 -0.34
C ASN A 34 -0.21 4.45 -1.69
N CYS A 35 0.90 3.71 -1.71
CA CYS A 35 1.54 3.30 -2.95
C CYS A 35 0.96 2.00 -3.48
N TYR A 36 0.54 2.04 -4.74
CA TYR A 36 -0.04 0.93 -5.48
C TYR A 36 0.92 0.38 -6.51
N LEU A 37 0.92 -0.94 -6.68
CA LEU A 37 1.52 -1.66 -7.80
C LEU A 37 0.41 -2.34 -8.59
N TYR A 38 0.32 -2.11 -9.89
CA TYR A 38 -0.51 -2.92 -10.78
C TYR A 38 0.34 -4.03 -11.39
N TRP A 39 0.00 -5.28 -11.06
CA TRP A 39 0.63 -6.46 -11.64
C TRP A 39 -0.16 -6.93 -12.86
N SER A 40 0.30 -6.52 -14.04
CA SER A 40 -0.32 -6.79 -15.33
C SER A 40 -0.24 -8.26 -15.74
N PRO A 41 -1.04 -8.73 -16.71
CA PRO A 41 -0.99 -10.11 -17.20
C PRO A 41 0.39 -10.55 -17.71
N SER A 42 1.14 -9.63 -18.31
CA SER A 42 2.49 -9.85 -18.84
C SER A 42 3.61 -9.59 -17.82
N GLY A 43 3.25 -9.07 -16.64
CA GLY A 43 4.21 -8.79 -15.57
C GLY A 43 4.79 -10.07 -14.98
N SER A 44 6.13 -10.14 -14.86
CA SER A 44 6.77 -11.30 -14.26
C SER A 44 6.62 -11.32 -12.75
N LEU A 45 6.50 -12.52 -12.18
CA LEU A 45 6.51 -12.75 -10.73
C LEU A 45 7.79 -12.17 -10.07
N GLU A 46 8.95 -12.38 -10.70
CA GLU A 46 10.23 -11.94 -10.16
C GLU A 46 10.30 -10.41 -10.04
N LEU A 47 9.79 -9.70 -11.05
CA LEU A 47 9.77 -8.24 -11.03
C LEU A 47 8.81 -7.73 -9.95
N ALA A 48 7.59 -8.26 -9.86
CA ALA A 48 6.62 -7.87 -8.84
C ALA A 48 7.17 -8.12 -7.43
N ARG A 49 7.75 -9.30 -7.21
CA ARG A 49 8.41 -9.66 -5.94
C ARG A 49 9.55 -8.69 -5.59
N TRP A 50 10.43 -8.45 -6.55
CA TRP A 50 11.58 -7.57 -6.34
C TRP A 50 11.13 -6.14 -5.99
N MET A 51 10.19 -5.57 -6.73
CA MET A 51 9.66 -4.22 -6.47
C MET A 51 9.06 -4.08 -5.07
N ILE A 52 8.27 -5.07 -4.62
CA ILE A 52 7.70 -5.07 -3.27
C ILE A 52 8.81 -5.13 -2.23
N LEU A 53 9.74 -6.07 -2.34
CA LEU A 53 10.81 -6.26 -1.36
C LEU A 53 11.75 -5.05 -1.31
N ASP A 54 12.14 -4.51 -2.46
CA ASP A 54 13.03 -3.36 -2.56
C ASP A 54 12.42 -2.10 -1.96
N SER A 55 11.14 -1.85 -2.22
CA SER A 55 10.42 -0.69 -1.69
C SER A 55 10.29 -0.69 -0.16
N HIS A 56 10.45 -1.84 0.48
CA HIS A 56 10.41 -1.99 1.95
C HIS A 56 11.80 -2.09 2.61
N GLN A 57 12.89 -1.83 1.88
CA GLN A 57 14.24 -1.93 2.45
C GLN A 57 14.61 -0.74 3.33
N SER A 58 14.04 0.44 3.08
CA SER A 58 14.33 1.64 3.88
C SER A 58 13.62 1.60 5.23
N GLN A 59 14.29 2.10 6.26
CA GLN A 59 13.82 2.14 7.64
C GLN A 59 13.72 3.60 8.11
N PRO A 60 12.83 3.92 9.06
CA PRO A 60 11.66 3.18 9.48
C PRO A 60 10.46 3.47 8.55
N ASP A 61 9.58 2.53 8.33
CA ASP A 61 8.26 2.69 7.69
C ASP A 61 8.27 3.61 6.44
N PRO A 62 8.79 3.15 5.29
CA PRO A 62 8.94 4.02 4.12
C PRO A 62 7.59 4.47 3.58
N VAL A 63 7.40 5.78 3.45
CA VAL A 63 6.15 6.37 2.94
C VAL A 63 5.89 6.07 1.46
N ASN A 64 6.87 5.56 0.75
CA ASN A 64 6.83 5.16 -0.67
C ASN A 64 6.91 3.65 -0.87
N ALA A 65 6.76 2.85 0.20
CA ALA A 65 6.71 1.40 0.08
C ALA A 65 5.43 0.95 -0.64
N ILE A 66 5.55 -0.10 -1.46
CA ILE A 66 4.41 -0.72 -2.12
C ILE A 66 3.62 -1.51 -1.08
N GLU A 67 2.47 -1.00 -0.70
CA GLU A 67 1.60 -1.62 0.31
C GLU A 67 0.30 -2.17 -0.28
N LYS A 68 -0.03 -1.79 -1.51
CA LYS A 68 -1.23 -2.24 -2.22
C LYS A 68 -0.84 -2.81 -3.58
N VAL A 69 -1.32 -4.00 -3.91
CA VAL A 69 -1.04 -4.66 -5.19
C VAL A 69 -2.36 -5.01 -5.87
N LEU A 70 -2.59 -4.40 -7.01
CA LEU A 70 -3.72 -4.71 -7.88
C LEU A 70 -3.28 -5.81 -8.85
N ILE A 71 -3.86 -6.98 -8.72
CA ILE A 71 -3.51 -8.17 -9.51
C ILE A 71 -4.49 -8.32 -10.65
N HIS A 72 -3.99 -8.34 -11.88
CA HIS A 72 -4.85 -8.64 -13.01
C HIS A 72 -5.42 -10.07 -12.90
N ARG A 73 -6.71 -10.25 -13.18
CA ARG A 73 -7.44 -11.53 -13.06
C ARG A 73 -6.79 -12.72 -13.76
N ASN A 74 -6.02 -12.47 -14.83
CA ASN A 74 -5.35 -13.51 -15.62
C ASN A 74 -3.99 -13.93 -15.05
N GLN A 75 -3.57 -13.41 -13.89
CA GLN A 75 -2.39 -13.91 -13.20
C GLN A 75 -2.64 -15.34 -12.68
N LYS A 76 -1.63 -16.19 -12.83
CA LYS A 76 -1.74 -17.61 -12.47
C LYS A 76 -1.82 -17.79 -10.95
N PRO A 77 -2.75 -18.59 -10.43
CA PRO A 77 -2.82 -18.88 -8.98
C PRO A 77 -1.52 -19.38 -8.38
N SER A 78 -0.76 -20.19 -9.14
CA SER A 78 0.57 -20.66 -8.70
C SER A 78 1.56 -19.53 -8.49
N SER A 79 1.55 -18.49 -9.36
CA SER A 79 2.42 -17.31 -9.20
C SER A 79 2.03 -16.49 -7.97
N LEU A 80 0.73 -16.39 -7.66
CA LEU A 80 0.23 -15.72 -6.47
C LEU A 80 0.71 -16.45 -5.21
N ALA A 81 0.50 -17.76 -5.14
CA ALA A 81 0.95 -18.58 -4.01
C ALA A 81 2.47 -18.47 -3.78
N MET A 82 3.27 -18.50 -4.85
CA MET A 82 4.72 -18.33 -4.77
C MET A 82 5.10 -16.94 -4.23
N LEU A 83 4.45 -15.87 -4.69
CA LEU A 83 4.68 -14.52 -4.19
C LEU A 83 4.38 -14.42 -2.69
N TRP A 84 3.21 -14.90 -2.28
CA TRP A 84 2.78 -14.81 -0.89
C TRP A 84 3.65 -15.63 0.06
N ASN A 85 4.03 -16.84 -0.32
CA ASN A 85 4.96 -17.66 0.48
C ASN A 85 6.29 -16.92 0.67
N ASN A 86 6.84 -16.36 -0.40
CA ASN A 86 8.10 -15.61 -0.31
C ASN A 86 7.99 -14.36 0.57
N LEU A 87 6.89 -13.60 0.46
CA LEU A 87 6.67 -12.42 1.31
C LEU A 87 6.48 -12.82 2.78
N LYS A 88 5.76 -13.91 3.06
CA LYS A 88 5.61 -14.43 4.43
C LYS A 88 6.95 -14.81 5.05
N GLU A 89 7.82 -15.50 4.30
CA GLU A 89 9.18 -15.86 4.74
C GLU A 89 10.01 -14.61 5.09
N LYS A 90 9.74 -13.47 4.43
CA LYS A 90 10.37 -12.18 4.72
C LYS A 90 9.68 -11.37 5.83
N GLY A 91 8.69 -11.96 6.49
CA GLY A 91 8.00 -11.37 7.64
C GLY A 91 6.88 -10.39 7.28
N PHE A 92 6.38 -10.44 6.05
CA PHE A 92 5.24 -9.60 5.65
C PHE A 92 3.91 -10.16 6.16
N LYS A 93 3.03 -9.27 6.59
CA LYS A 93 1.62 -9.56 6.80
C LYS A 93 0.87 -9.38 5.48
N LEU A 94 0.10 -10.39 5.08
CA LEU A 94 -0.60 -10.40 3.80
C LEU A 94 -2.10 -10.25 4.03
N ARG A 95 -2.69 -9.33 3.30
CA ARG A 95 -4.12 -9.07 3.30
C ARG A 95 -4.68 -9.26 1.90
N GLY A 96 -5.97 -9.51 1.79
CA GLY A 96 -6.65 -9.69 0.50
C GLY A 96 -8.05 -9.11 0.52
N ASP A 97 -8.59 -8.82 -0.66
CA ASP A 97 -10.02 -8.60 -0.80
C ASP A 97 -10.82 -9.89 -0.57
N ALA A 98 -12.14 -9.79 -0.52
CA ALA A 98 -13.01 -10.92 -0.22
C ALA A 98 -12.85 -12.07 -1.22
N ASP A 99 -12.65 -11.78 -2.51
CA ASP A 99 -12.50 -12.79 -3.56
C ASP A 99 -11.21 -13.58 -3.40
N LEU A 100 -10.10 -12.87 -3.11
CA LEU A 100 -8.80 -13.53 -2.87
C LEU A 100 -8.79 -14.33 -1.58
N VAL A 101 -9.41 -13.84 -0.50
CA VAL A 101 -9.50 -14.56 0.76
C VAL A 101 -10.36 -15.81 0.64
N ALA A 102 -11.42 -15.79 -0.17
CA ALA A 102 -12.24 -16.98 -0.43
C ALA A 102 -11.46 -18.08 -1.16
N GLU A 103 -10.56 -17.72 -2.07
CA GLU A 103 -9.71 -18.64 -2.83
C GLU A 103 -8.45 -19.06 -2.04
N PHE A 104 -7.91 -18.14 -1.22
CA PHE A 104 -6.65 -18.30 -0.47
C PHE A 104 -6.84 -17.91 1.00
N PRO A 105 -7.29 -18.85 1.84
CA PRO A 105 -7.61 -18.58 3.25
C PRO A 105 -6.43 -18.15 4.13
N GLU A 106 -5.21 -18.24 3.62
CA GLU A 106 -4.02 -17.76 4.29
C GLU A 106 -3.86 -16.23 4.29
N LEU A 107 -4.65 -15.51 3.48
CA LEU A 107 -4.74 -14.06 3.49
C LEU A 107 -5.73 -13.60 4.56
N THR A 108 -5.44 -12.50 5.22
CA THR A 108 -6.38 -11.85 6.14
C THR A 108 -7.24 -10.86 5.35
N LEU A 109 -8.55 -10.85 5.59
CA LEU A 109 -9.46 -9.92 4.93
C LEU A 109 -9.06 -8.46 5.19
N CYS A 110 -9.03 -7.67 4.13
CA CYS A 110 -8.77 -6.25 4.15
C CYS A 110 -10.06 -5.48 4.43
N ASP A 111 -10.03 -4.52 5.37
CA ASP A 111 -11.13 -3.58 5.58
C ASP A 111 -11.15 -2.52 4.45
N ASP A 112 -12.33 -1.98 4.14
CA ASP A 112 -12.48 -0.94 3.11
C ASP A 112 -11.62 0.30 3.36
N LYS A 113 -11.44 0.68 4.61
CA LYS A 113 -10.57 1.81 5.00
C LYS A 113 -9.09 1.56 4.70
N GLU A 114 -8.66 0.32 4.79
CA GLU A 114 -7.26 -0.03 4.57
C GLU A 114 -6.80 0.22 3.13
N TRP A 115 -7.72 0.27 2.17
CA TRP A 115 -7.39 0.61 0.78
C TRP A 115 -7.03 2.09 0.59
N SER A 116 -7.55 2.98 1.42
CA SER A 116 -7.30 4.42 1.35
C SER A 116 -6.22 4.92 2.32
N GLU A 117 -5.73 4.07 3.22
CA GLU A 117 -4.76 4.43 4.25
C GLU A 117 -3.46 3.62 4.13
N PRO A 118 -2.28 4.23 4.32
CA PRO A 118 -1.03 3.49 4.36
C PRO A 118 -0.91 2.66 5.64
N TYR A 119 -0.27 1.50 5.54
CA TYR A 119 0.05 0.67 6.70
C TYR A 119 1.29 1.16 7.45
N LEU A 120 2.27 1.69 6.74
CA LEU A 120 3.59 2.11 7.26
C LEU A 120 4.30 0.97 8.03
N THR A 121 4.09 -0.26 7.58
CA THR A 121 4.66 -1.49 8.15
C THR A 121 4.87 -2.51 7.05
N LYS A 122 5.52 -3.62 7.35
CA LYS A 122 5.63 -4.77 6.43
C LYS A 122 4.27 -5.47 6.24
N THR A 123 3.32 -4.75 5.68
CA THR A 123 1.98 -5.25 5.35
C THR A 123 1.67 -4.92 3.91
N VAL A 124 1.18 -5.91 3.15
CA VAL A 124 0.78 -5.72 1.75
C VAL A 124 -0.63 -6.28 1.56
N ALA A 125 -1.49 -5.46 0.96
CA ALA A 125 -2.84 -5.86 0.57
C ALA A 125 -2.91 -6.15 -0.93
N PHE A 126 -3.65 -7.19 -1.28
CA PHE A 126 -3.83 -7.68 -2.65
C PHE A 126 -5.29 -7.58 -3.05
N LYS A 127 -5.54 -7.06 -4.24
CA LYS A 127 -6.89 -6.98 -4.83
C LYS A 127 -6.87 -7.50 -6.25
N ARG A 128 -7.85 -8.34 -6.59
CA ARG A 128 -8.05 -8.77 -7.97
C ARG A 128 -8.73 -7.67 -8.77
N ILE A 129 -8.27 -7.43 -9.99
CA ILE A 129 -8.79 -6.37 -10.88
C ILE A 129 -8.93 -6.90 -12.31
N GLU A 130 -9.94 -6.41 -13.02
CA GLU A 130 -10.31 -6.91 -14.35
C GLU A 130 -9.41 -6.41 -15.47
N SER A 131 -8.97 -5.14 -15.39
CA SER A 131 -8.23 -4.48 -16.46
C SER A 131 -7.35 -3.35 -15.92
N LEU A 132 -6.52 -2.78 -16.80
CA LEU A 132 -5.73 -1.59 -16.49
C LEU A 132 -6.62 -0.38 -16.20
N GLU A 133 -7.70 -0.21 -16.98
CA GLU A 133 -8.66 0.90 -16.82
C GLU A 133 -9.35 0.80 -15.45
N ALA A 134 -9.73 -0.42 -15.05
CA ALA A 134 -10.30 -0.66 -13.72
C ALA A 134 -9.30 -0.37 -12.60
N ALA A 135 -8.01 -0.68 -12.82
CA ALA A 135 -6.96 -0.35 -11.85
C ALA A 135 -6.77 1.17 -11.72
N ILE A 136 -6.75 1.91 -12.83
CA ILE A 136 -6.67 3.38 -12.84
C ILE A 136 -7.87 4.00 -12.11
N ALA A 137 -9.08 3.51 -12.41
CA ALA A 137 -10.29 3.99 -11.75
C ALA A 137 -10.33 3.69 -10.24
N TRP A 138 -9.69 2.60 -9.82
CA TRP A 138 -9.57 2.24 -8.40
C TRP A 138 -8.61 3.14 -7.63
N ILE A 139 -7.51 3.55 -8.25
CA ILE A 139 -6.46 4.37 -7.61
C ILE A 139 -6.88 5.84 -7.50
N ASN A 140 -7.69 6.36 -8.44
CA ASN A 140 -8.16 7.74 -8.50
C ASN A 140 -9.45 7.95 -7.71
#